data_aac51c80182fe3c18e39cb29f7ea3987
#
_entry.id   aac51c80182fe3c18e39cb29f7ea3987
#
_cell.length_a   1.000
_cell.length_b   1.000
_cell.length_c   1.000
_cell.angle_alpha   90.00
_cell.angle_beta   90.00
_cell.angle_gamma   90.00
#
_symmetry.space_group_name_H-M   'P 1'
#
loop_
_entity.id
_entity.type
_entity.pdbx_description
1 polymer ?
#
loop_
_entity_poly.entity_id
_entity_poly.type
_entity_poly.pdbx_seq_one_letter_code
_entity_poly.pdbx_strand_id
1 'polypeptide(L)'
;LLGAKPDTIDKAEDRQRFKDTMEEIGQPVIPSKVVTNIDDALAFAESIGYPVIVRPAFTLGGTGGGIADTPEALHEIGGNGLRLSPITQILVEKCISGWKEIEFEVMRDSRGNVITICSMENFDPVGVHTGDSIVAAPALTLSDKECGMLRQAALDIVSALEVEGGCNCQFAL
;
A
#
# COMPACT_ATOMS: atom_id res chain seq x y z
N LEU A 1 7.82 17.70 -18.72
CA LEU A 1 6.97 17.57 -17.54
C LEU A 1 7.41 18.61 -16.51
N LEU A 2 6.45 19.22 -15.86
CA LEU A 2 6.65 20.03 -14.67
C LEU A 2 6.23 19.18 -13.47
N GLY A 3 7.08 19.09 -12.44
CA GLY A 3 6.86 18.24 -11.26
C GLY A 3 7.51 16.84 -11.41
N ALA A 4 6.83 15.81 -10.94
CA ALA A 4 7.38 14.45 -10.90
C ALA A 4 7.84 13.95 -12.30
N LYS A 5 9.01 13.30 -12.31
CA LYS A 5 9.59 12.71 -13.53
C LYS A 5 8.88 11.40 -13.91
N PRO A 6 8.92 10.97 -15.19
CA PRO A 6 8.34 9.68 -15.58
C PRO A 6 8.84 8.50 -14.76
N ASP A 7 10.15 8.42 -14.48
CA ASP A 7 10.73 7.34 -13.66
C ASP A 7 10.21 7.34 -12.22
N THR A 8 9.97 8.52 -11.63
CA THR A 8 9.34 8.67 -10.32
C THR A 8 7.92 8.11 -10.33
N ILE A 9 7.15 8.43 -11.39
CA ILE A 9 5.78 7.92 -11.56
C ILE A 9 5.81 6.40 -11.70
N ASP A 10 6.70 5.87 -12.55
CA ASP A 10 6.84 4.43 -12.75
C ASP A 10 7.24 3.70 -11.45
N LYS A 11 8.15 4.27 -10.65
CA LYS A 11 8.51 3.71 -9.33
C LYS A 11 7.35 3.71 -8.34
N ALA A 12 6.51 4.73 -8.36
CA ALA A 12 5.37 4.85 -7.47
C ALA A 12 4.19 3.94 -7.88
N GLU A 13 3.96 3.79 -9.20
CA GLU A 13 2.82 3.04 -9.74
C GLU A 13 3.11 1.53 -9.88
N ASP A 14 4.35 1.15 -10.22
CA ASP A 14 4.75 -0.25 -10.31
C ASP A 14 4.98 -0.83 -8.90
N ARG A 15 4.17 -1.81 -8.53
CA ARG A 15 4.17 -2.39 -7.17
C ARG A 15 5.50 -3.05 -6.81
N GLN A 16 6.17 -3.69 -7.77
CA GLN A 16 7.45 -4.33 -7.50
C GLN A 16 8.55 -3.28 -7.32
N ARG A 17 8.63 -2.28 -8.20
CA ARG A 17 9.60 -1.19 -8.09
C ARG A 17 9.40 -0.39 -6.80
N PHE A 18 8.15 -0.12 -6.43
CA PHE A 18 7.84 0.52 -5.15
C PHE A 18 8.34 -0.31 -3.97
N LYS A 19 8.02 -1.61 -3.95
CA LYS A 19 8.47 -2.53 -2.91
C LYS A 19 9.99 -2.57 -2.81
N ASP A 20 10.69 -2.74 -3.93
CA ASP A 20 12.16 -2.77 -3.97
C ASP A 20 12.76 -1.47 -3.42
N THR A 21 12.20 -0.31 -3.79
CA THR A 21 12.62 0.99 -3.25
C THR A 21 12.40 1.08 -1.73
N MET A 22 11.27 0.59 -1.22
CA MET A 22 11.00 0.59 0.23
C MET A 22 11.97 -0.33 0.98
N GLU A 23 12.27 -1.50 0.43
CA GLU A 23 13.25 -2.43 1.01
C GLU A 23 14.65 -1.83 1.04
N GLU A 24 15.07 -1.11 -0.02
CA GLU A 24 16.38 -0.41 -0.08
C GLU A 24 16.53 0.64 1.03
N ILE A 25 15.47 1.35 1.37
CA ILE A 25 15.49 2.37 2.44
C ILE A 25 15.08 1.82 3.81
N GLY A 26 14.85 0.50 3.92
CA GLY A 26 14.49 -0.17 5.16
C GLY A 26 13.09 0.15 5.68
N GLN A 27 12.17 0.59 4.81
CA GLN A 27 10.78 0.83 5.18
C GLN A 27 9.94 -0.44 4.99
N PRO A 28 9.11 -0.80 5.99
CA PRO A 28 8.25 -1.97 5.87
C PRO A 28 7.14 -1.75 4.85
N VAL A 29 6.82 -2.78 4.09
CA VAL A 29 5.66 -2.84 3.21
C VAL A 29 4.78 -4.03 3.57
N ILE A 30 3.50 -3.96 3.19
CA ILE A 30 2.57 -5.07 3.41
C ILE A 30 3.09 -6.31 2.65
N PRO A 31 3.28 -7.46 3.33
CA PRO A 31 3.67 -8.70 2.66
C PRO A 31 2.72 -9.05 1.53
N SER A 32 3.24 -9.14 0.33
CA SER A 32 2.46 -9.40 -0.88
C SER A 32 3.25 -10.22 -1.89
N LYS A 33 2.55 -11.02 -2.68
CA LYS A 33 3.14 -11.82 -3.76
C LYS A 33 2.18 -11.91 -4.94
N VAL A 34 2.71 -11.71 -6.12
CA VAL A 34 2.02 -11.99 -7.37
C VAL A 34 2.18 -13.47 -7.70
N VAL A 35 1.07 -14.16 -8.00
CA VAL A 35 1.05 -15.59 -8.31
C VAL A 35 0.17 -15.88 -9.53
N THR A 36 0.47 -16.99 -10.22
CA THR A 36 -0.22 -17.43 -11.43
C THR A 36 -0.93 -18.79 -11.25
N ASN A 37 -0.84 -19.37 -10.07
CA ASN A 37 -1.50 -20.62 -9.72
C ASN A 37 -1.94 -20.60 -8.25
N ILE A 38 -2.86 -21.49 -7.90
CA ILE A 38 -3.47 -21.50 -6.56
C ILE A 38 -2.53 -22.10 -5.50
N ASP A 39 -1.68 -23.04 -5.86
CA ASP A 39 -0.77 -23.69 -4.90
C ASP A 39 0.24 -22.68 -4.35
N ASP A 40 0.79 -21.82 -5.21
CA ASP A 40 1.67 -20.73 -4.80
C ASP A 40 0.94 -19.69 -3.94
N ALA A 41 -0.35 -19.44 -4.23
CA ALA A 41 -1.17 -18.55 -3.42
C ALA A 41 -1.35 -19.10 -2.00
N LEU A 42 -1.70 -20.38 -1.88
CA LEU A 42 -1.89 -21.06 -0.60
C LEU A 42 -0.58 -21.10 0.20
N ALA A 43 0.52 -21.51 -0.42
CA ALA A 43 1.83 -21.55 0.23
C ALA A 43 2.28 -20.18 0.74
N PHE A 44 2.04 -19.12 -0.04
CA PHE A 44 2.36 -17.76 0.39
C PHE A 44 1.45 -17.31 1.54
N ALA A 45 0.14 -17.53 1.44
CA ALA A 45 -0.81 -17.17 2.50
C ALA A 45 -0.51 -17.88 3.83
N GLU A 46 -0.10 -19.15 3.80
CA GLU A 46 0.36 -19.88 4.99
C GLU A 46 1.59 -19.20 5.63
N SER A 47 2.52 -18.69 4.81
CA SER A 47 3.74 -18.04 5.30
C SER A 47 3.49 -16.71 6.00
N ILE A 48 2.45 -15.94 5.57
CA ILE A 48 2.12 -14.61 6.10
C ILE A 48 0.93 -14.65 7.08
N GLY A 49 0.20 -15.76 7.12
CA GLY A 49 -1.00 -15.98 7.94
C GLY A 49 -2.25 -15.31 7.36
N TYR A 50 -3.40 -15.87 7.68
CA TYR A 50 -4.72 -15.34 7.32
C TYR A 50 -5.17 -14.23 8.29
N PRO A 51 -6.12 -13.35 7.88
CA PRO A 51 -6.72 -13.26 6.56
C PRO A 51 -5.78 -12.65 5.51
N VAL A 52 -6.05 -12.94 4.23
CA VAL A 52 -5.35 -12.36 3.08
C VAL A 52 -6.34 -11.72 2.11
N ILE A 53 -5.87 -10.72 1.37
CA ILE A 53 -6.62 -10.08 0.29
C ILE A 53 -6.15 -10.66 -1.04
N VAL A 54 -7.11 -10.97 -1.92
CA VAL A 54 -6.86 -11.41 -3.29
C VAL A 54 -7.31 -10.32 -4.25
N ARG A 55 -6.42 -9.90 -5.15
CA ARG A 55 -6.72 -8.91 -6.20
C ARG A 55 -6.31 -9.45 -7.56
N PRO A 56 -7.27 -9.79 -8.44
CA PRO A 56 -6.96 -10.18 -9.82
C PRO A 56 -6.30 -9.03 -10.59
N ALA A 57 -5.33 -9.37 -11.42
CA ALA A 57 -4.68 -8.40 -12.28
C ALA A 57 -5.61 -7.98 -13.44
N PHE A 58 -5.60 -6.69 -13.76
CA PHE A 58 -6.34 -6.09 -14.89
C PHE A 58 -7.86 -6.33 -14.86
N THR A 59 -8.47 -6.47 -13.68
CA THR A 59 -9.93 -6.47 -13.53
C THR A 59 -10.45 -5.11 -13.13
N LEU A 60 -11.66 -4.76 -13.58
CA LEU A 60 -12.31 -3.49 -13.23
C LEU A 60 -13.15 -3.65 -11.96
N GLY A 61 -13.14 -2.62 -11.10
CA GLY A 61 -14.03 -2.51 -9.95
C GLY A 61 -13.88 -3.62 -8.90
N GLY A 62 -12.70 -4.23 -8.79
CA GLY A 62 -12.43 -5.28 -7.80
C GLY A 62 -13.10 -6.63 -8.10
N THR A 63 -13.62 -6.81 -9.32
CA THR A 63 -14.30 -8.06 -9.74
C THR A 63 -13.38 -9.27 -9.58
N GLY A 64 -13.86 -10.30 -8.88
CA GLY A 64 -13.13 -11.55 -8.66
C GLY A 64 -12.09 -11.50 -7.55
N GLY A 65 -11.95 -10.35 -6.86
CA GLY A 65 -11.15 -10.21 -5.64
C GLY A 65 -11.99 -10.41 -4.38
N GLY A 66 -11.31 -10.46 -3.23
CA GLY A 66 -11.96 -10.58 -1.94
C GLY A 66 -10.98 -10.84 -0.80
N ILE A 67 -11.53 -10.96 0.41
CA ILE A 67 -10.78 -11.34 1.61
C ILE A 67 -11.01 -12.82 1.85
N ALA A 68 -9.92 -13.56 2.05
CA ALA A 68 -9.93 -14.97 2.39
C ALA A 68 -9.45 -15.15 3.84
N ASP A 69 -10.32 -15.67 4.69
CA ASP A 69 -10.02 -15.93 6.11
C ASP A 69 -9.45 -17.33 6.33
N THR A 70 -9.62 -18.23 5.36
CA THR A 70 -9.20 -19.64 5.42
C THR A 70 -8.58 -20.10 4.09
N PRO A 71 -7.81 -21.21 4.10
CA PRO A 71 -7.28 -21.80 2.87
C PRO A 71 -8.37 -22.15 1.85
N GLU A 72 -9.53 -22.66 2.31
CA GLU A 72 -10.66 -23.02 1.45
C GLU A 72 -11.24 -21.80 0.76
N ALA A 73 -11.44 -20.70 1.50
CA ALA A 73 -11.89 -19.42 0.95
C ALA A 73 -10.86 -18.86 -0.06
N LEU A 74 -9.57 -18.98 0.23
CA LEU A 74 -8.52 -18.57 -0.70
C LEU A 74 -8.53 -19.41 -1.98
N HIS A 75 -8.73 -20.71 -1.86
CA HIS A 75 -8.83 -21.60 -3.02
C HIS A 75 -9.99 -21.20 -3.93
N GLU A 76 -11.15 -20.87 -3.37
CA GLU A 76 -12.34 -20.43 -4.13
C GLU A 76 -12.12 -19.05 -4.76
N ILE A 77 -11.81 -18.04 -3.95
CA ILE A 77 -11.63 -16.64 -4.40
C ILE A 77 -10.43 -16.53 -5.35
N GLY A 78 -9.30 -17.14 -5.00
CA GLY A 78 -8.08 -17.13 -5.80
C GLY A 78 -8.25 -17.84 -7.13
N GLY A 79 -8.90 -19.02 -7.14
CA GLY A 79 -9.23 -19.75 -8.36
C GLY A 79 -10.14 -18.96 -9.28
N ASN A 80 -11.16 -18.28 -8.74
CA ASN A 80 -12.02 -17.39 -9.51
C ASN A 80 -11.24 -16.18 -10.04
N GLY A 81 -10.39 -15.57 -9.21
CA GLY A 81 -9.55 -14.43 -9.60
C GLY A 81 -8.59 -14.76 -10.74
N LEU A 82 -7.92 -15.92 -10.68
CA LEU A 82 -7.02 -16.41 -11.74
C LEU A 82 -7.76 -16.61 -13.07
N ARG A 83 -9.00 -17.10 -13.01
CA ARG A 83 -9.84 -17.31 -14.20
C ARG A 83 -10.31 -15.99 -14.81
N LEU A 84 -10.63 -14.99 -13.99
CA LEU A 84 -11.14 -13.69 -14.43
C LEU A 84 -10.03 -12.74 -14.89
N SER A 85 -8.79 -12.93 -14.42
CA SER A 85 -7.65 -12.15 -14.86
C SER A 85 -7.30 -12.48 -16.32
N PRO A 86 -7.21 -11.49 -17.22
CA PRO A 86 -6.84 -11.71 -18.63
C PRO A 86 -5.46 -12.35 -18.81
N ILE A 87 -4.60 -12.23 -17.81
CA ILE A 87 -3.22 -12.77 -17.83
C ILE A 87 -3.05 -13.91 -16.80
N THR A 88 -4.13 -14.44 -16.24
CA THR A 88 -4.11 -15.53 -15.25
C THR A 88 -3.19 -15.20 -14.07
N GLN A 89 -3.38 -14.02 -13.48
CA GLN A 89 -2.51 -13.51 -12.41
C GLN A 89 -3.33 -12.87 -11.30
N ILE A 90 -2.98 -13.19 -10.05
CA ILE A 90 -3.55 -12.52 -8.86
C ILE A 90 -2.43 -12.02 -7.97
N LEU A 91 -2.70 -10.92 -7.25
CA LEU A 91 -1.93 -10.51 -6.09
C LEU A 91 -2.59 -11.10 -4.84
N VAL A 92 -1.76 -11.71 -3.99
CA VAL A 92 -2.15 -12.12 -2.62
C VAL A 92 -1.36 -11.23 -1.66
N GLU A 93 -2.05 -10.58 -0.73
CA GLU A 93 -1.42 -9.71 0.26
C GLU A 93 -2.01 -9.91 1.65
N LYS A 94 -1.23 -9.61 2.70
CA LYS A 94 -1.70 -9.64 4.08
C LYS A 94 -2.86 -8.66 4.25
N CYS A 95 -3.98 -9.13 4.79
CA CYS A 95 -5.09 -8.27 5.14
C CYS A 95 -4.75 -7.44 6.39
N ILE A 96 -4.82 -6.13 6.24
CA ILE A 96 -4.63 -5.14 7.33
C ILE A 96 -5.94 -4.38 7.60
N SER A 97 -7.06 -4.94 7.23
CA SER A 97 -8.38 -4.35 7.51
C SER A 97 -8.53 -4.12 9.02
N GLY A 98 -9.02 -2.95 9.39
CA GLY A 98 -9.18 -2.57 10.78
C GLY A 98 -7.94 -1.93 11.42
N TRP A 99 -6.79 -1.88 10.73
CA TRP A 99 -5.65 -1.11 11.18
C TRP A 99 -5.94 0.39 11.06
N LYS A 100 -5.27 1.18 11.89
CA LYS A 100 -5.36 2.63 11.83
C LYS A 100 -4.68 3.16 10.58
N GLU A 101 -5.31 4.11 9.89
CA GLU A 101 -4.74 4.78 8.73
C GLU A 101 -4.26 6.18 9.12
N ILE A 102 -2.97 6.42 8.89
CA ILE A 102 -2.29 7.70 9.14
C ILE A 102 -1.69 8.18 7.83
N GLU A 103 -1.82 9.47 7.59
CA GLU A 103 -1.32 10.10 6.38
C GLU A 103 -0.39 11.26 6.70
N PHE A 104 0.58 11.48 5.82
CA PHE A 104 1.42 12.68 5.84
C PHE A 104 1.41 13.34 4.47
N GLU A 105 1.07 14.62 4.45
CA GLU A 105 1.32 15.47 3.30
C GLU A 105 2.76 15.94 3.30
N VAL A 106 3.47 15.69 2.22
CA VAL A 106 4.89 15.99 2.06
C VAL A 106 5.10 16.83 0.81
N MET A 107 6.00 17.79 0.88
CA MET A 107 6.46 18.54 -0.30
C MET A 107 7.96 18.40 -0.46
N ARG A 108 8.42 18.23 -1.70
CA ARG A 108 9.83 18.18 -2.06
C ARG A 108 10.09 19.02 -3.31
N ASP A 109 11.19 19.79 -3.30
CA ASP A 109 11.61 20.57 -4.45
C ASP A 109 12.64 19.81 -5.33
N SER A 110 12.97 20.37 -6.49
CA SER A 110 13.96 19.80 -7.41
C SER A 110 15.40 19.81 -6.87
N ARG A 111 15.65 20.49 -5.77
CA ARG A 111 16.97 20.54 -5.08
C ARG A 111 17.09 19.50 -3.97
N GLY A 112 16.02 18.73 -3.71
CA GLY A 112 15.98 17.73 -2.67
C GLY A 112 15.60 18.25 -1.29
N ASN A 113 15.19 19.52 -1.15
CA ASN A 113 14.61 19.99 0.10
C ASN A 113 13.24 19.37 0.29
N VAL A 114 13.00 18.77 1.45
CA VAL A 114 11.76 18.03 1.74
C VAL A 114 11.21 18.47 3.09
N ILE A 115 9.87 18.63 3.17
CA ILE A 115 9.18 18.98 4.41
C ILE A 115 7.84 18.21 4.49
N THR A 116 7.42 17.88 5.71
CA THR A 116 6.04 17.48 5.99
C THR A 116 5.19 18.73 6.22
N ILE A 117 4.04 18.78 5.56
CA ILE A 117 3.08 19.89 5.70
C ILE A 117 2.16 19.64 6.89
N CYS A 118 1.55 18.45 6.94
CA CYS A 118 0.72 18.02 8.07
C CYS A 118 0.72 16.50 8.20
N SER A 119 0.33 16.03 9.40
CA SER A 119 -0.11 14.67 9.63
C SER A 119 -1.62 14.61 9.68
N MET A 120 -2.20 13.52 9.24
CA MET A 120 -3.64 13.30 9.25
C MET A 120 -3.94 11.90 9.77
N GLU A 121 -5.09 11.74 10.39
CA GLU A 121 -5.59 10.47 10.89
C GLU A 121 -7.00 10.26 10.38
N ASN A 122 -7.26 9.13 9.72
CA ASN A 122 -8.57 8.72 9.29
C ASN A 122 -9.33 8.11 10.47
N PHE A 123 -10.60 8.52 10.68
CA PHE A 123 -11.47 7.92 11.70
C PHE A 123 -11.89 6.51 11.30
N ASP A 124 -12.05 6.28 10.01
CA ASP A 124 -12.32 4.95 9.47
C ASP A 124 -11.03 4.15 9.32
N PRO A 125 -11.07 2.84 9.60
CA PRO A 125 -9.89 2.00 9.50
C PRO A 125 -9.47 1.77 8.03
N VAL A 126 -8.26 1.28 7.83
CA VAL A 126 -7.76 0.84 6.52
C VAL A 126 -8.77 -0.06 5.81
N GLY A 127 -9.05 0.25 4.56
CA GLY A 127 -10.04 -0.44 3.71
C GLY A 127 -11.25 0.43 3.34
N VAL A 128 -11.49 1.52 4.05
CA VAL A 128 -12.42 2.58 3.64
C VAL A 128 -11.68 3.55 2.72
N HIS A 129 -12.30 3.97 1.63
CA HIS A 129 -11.66 4.91 0.71
C HIS A 129 -11.45 6.26 1.41
N THR A 130 -10.24 6.81 1.34
CA THR A 130 -9.85 8.06 2.02
C THR A 130 -10.78 9.23 1.72
N GLY A 131 -11.27 9.34 0.47
CA GLY A 131 -12.24 10.37 0.08
C GLY A 131 -13.62 10.26 0.72
N ASP A 132 -13.95 9.12 1.33
CA ASP A 132 -15.22 8.84 2.01
C ASP A 132 -15.07 8.84 3.54
N SER A 133 -13.84 9.00 4.05
CA SER A 133 -13.54 9.00 5.48
C SER A 133 -13.51 10.41 6.07
N ILE A 134 -13.79 10.51 7.37
CA ILE A 134 -13.56 11.72 8.16
C ILE A 134 -12.08 11.74 8.56
N VAL A 135 -11.42 12.85 8.29
CA VAL A 135 -9.98 13.03 8.55
C VAL A 135 -9.76 14.11 9.60
N ALA A 136 -8.95 13.83 10.60
CA ALA A 136 -8.47 14.81 11.56
C ALA A 136 -7.03 15.24 11.22
N ALA A 137 -6.78 16.53 11.17
CA ALA A 137 -5.45 17.12 11.01
C ALA A 137 -5.18 18.13 12.13
N PRO A 138 -4.09 17.99 12.89
CA PRO A 138 -3.09 16.93 12.84
C PRO A 138 -3.63 15.58 13.38
N ALA A 139 -2.89 14.47 13.16
CA ALA A 139 -3.20 13.18 13.78
C ALA A 139 -3.25 13.33 15.32
N LEU A 140 -4.33 12.81 15.94
CA LEU A 140 -4.64 13.06 17.34
C LEU A 140 -4.25 11.95 18.31
N THR A 141 -4.12 10.72 17.82
CA THR A 141 -3.95 9.53 18.67
C THR A 141 -2.53 8.94 18.64
N LEU A 142 -1.61 9.59 17.92
CA LEU A 142 -0.22 9.19 17.89
C LEU A 142 0.57 9.75 19.09
N SER A 143 1.46 8.95 19.65
CA SER A 143 2.51 9.45 20.52
C SER A 143 3.55 10.26 19.73
N ASP A 144 4.29 11.13 20.41
CA ASP A 144 5.39 11.91 19.79
C ASP A 144 6.41 11.01 19.08
N LYS A 145 6.67 9.83 19.65
CA LYS A 145 7.59 8.84 19.08
C LYS A 145 7.04 8.27 17.76
N GLU A 146 5.79 7.86 17.73
CA GLU A 146 5.13 7.32 16.52
C GLU A 146 5.04 8.40 15.43
N CYS A 147 4.61 9.61 15.82
CA CYS A 147 4.56 10.74 14.90
C CYS A 147 5.94 11.07 14.30
N GLY A 148 6.99 11.06 15.12
CA GLY A 148 8.38 11.28 14.68
C GLY A 148 8.87 10.19 13.73
N MET A 149 8.59 8.93 14.04
CA MET A 149 8.96 7.77 13.22
C MET A 149 8.26 7.82 11.85
N LEU A 150 6.95 8.01 11.82
CA LEU A 150 6.18 8.05 10.57
C LEU A 150 6.53 9.28 9.72
N ARG A 151 6.77 10.44 10.38
CA ARG A 151 7.26 11.63 9.68
C ARG A 151 8.58 11.38 8.99
N GLN A 152 9.54 10.75 9.67
CA GLN A 152 10.83 10.44 9.07
C GLN A 152 10.68 9.46 7.92
N ALA A 153 9.86 8.40 8.09
CA ALA A 153 9.55 7.46 7.02
C ALA A 153 8.96 8.16 5.78
N ALA A 154 8.03 9.10 5.97
CA ALA A 154 7.43 9.85 4.86
C ALA A 154 8.47 10.70 4.11
N LEU A 155 9.39 11.36 4.84
CA LEU A 155 10.48 12.12 4.22
C LEU A 155 11.45 11.22 3.44
N ASP A 156 11.80 10.06 3.99
CA ASP A 156 12.70 9.08 3.36
C ASP A 156 12.08 8.49 2.09
N ILE A 157 10.79 8.12 2.13
CA ILE A 157 10.04 7.59 0.98
C ILE A 157 9.99 8.60 -0.16
N VAL A 158 9.56 9.84 0.12
CA VAL A 158 9.43 10.89 -0.91
C VAL A 158 10.79 11.26 -1.50
N SER A 159 11.85 11.20 -0.68
CA SER A 159 13.22 11.44 -1.14
C SER A 159 13.74 10.31 -2.02
N ALA A 160 13.52 9.04 -1.64
CA ALA A 160 13.96 7.86 -2.41
C ALA A 160 13.24 7.74 -3.76
N LEU A 161 11.96 8.09 -3.79
CA LEU A 161 11.18 8.15 -5.04
C LEU A 161 11.51 9.37 -5.90
N GLU A 162 12.29 10.31 -5.40
CA GLU A 162 12.62 11.59 -6.08
C GLU A 162 11.38 12.38 -6.53
N VAL A 163 10.31 12.36 -5.72
CA VAL A 163 9.11 13.15 -6.02
C VAL A 163 9.45 14.62 -6.07
N GLU A 164 8.99 15.33 -7.08
CA GLU A 164 9.02 16.80 -7.16
C GLU A 164 7.58 17.34 -7.09
N GLY A 165 7.29 18.13 -6.06
CA GLY A 165 5.95 18.63 -5.76
C GLY A 165 5.35 18.07 -4.49
N GLY A 166 4.03 18.06 -4.39
CA GLY A 166 3.28 17.49 -3.27
C GLY A 166 3.09 15.98 -3.43
N CYS A 167 3.13 15.27 -2.32
CA CYS A 167 2.91 13.83 -2.26
C CYS A 167 2.23 13.46 -0.94
N ASN A 168 1.24 12.58 -1.00
CA ASN A 168 0.62 11.97 0.15
C ASN A 168 1.28 10.62 0.44
N CYS A 169 1.66 10.39 1.70
CA CYS A 169 2.16 9.10 2.18
C CYS A 169 1.17 8.52 3.18
N GLN A 170 0.70 7.30 2.93
CA GLN A 170 -0.24 6.58 3.79
C GLN A 170 0.46 5.44 4.54
N PHE A 171 0.16 5.33 5.81
CA PHE A 171 0.69 4.33 6.72
C PHE A 171 -0.44 3.58 7.42
N ALA A 172 -0.22 2.30 7.64
CA ALA A 172 -1.08 1.46 8.46
C ALA A 172 -0.38 1.11 9.78
N LEU A 173 -1.08 1.27 10.92
CA LEU A 173 -0.61 1.01 12.27
C LEU A 173 -1.51 0.02 13.01
#